data_a73e6f71cd06508647f3f7a6b78cb57d
#
_entry.id   a73e6f71cd06508647f3f7a6b78cb57d
#
_cell.length_a   1.000
_cell.length_b   1.000
_cell.length_c   1.000
_cell.angle_alpha   90.00
_cell.angle_beta   90.00
_cell.angle_gamma   90.00
#
_symmetry.space_group_name_H-M   'P 1'
#
loop_
_entity.id
_entity.type
_entity.pdbx_description
1 polymer ?
#
loop_
_entity_poly.entity_id
_entity_poly.type
_entity_poly.pdbx_seq_one_letter_code
_entity_poly.pdbx_strand_id
1 'polypeptide(L)' 'MPKKKKINIENSVRKLRFDNNEMTQQELADLVGVSRQTVVAIEKYKYTPSLELAFKISTVFNKEIQEVFYSGQQQDEQ' A
#
# COMPACT_ATOMS: atom_id res chain seq x y z
N MET A 1 -30.63 9.69 1.81
CA MET A 1 -29.35 9.06 2.11
C MET A 1 -28.35 9.33 1.01
N PRO A 2 -27.24 9.85 1.39
CA PRO A 2 -26.24 10.14 0.36
C PRO A 2 -25.69 8.87 -0.21
N LYS A 3 -25.23 8.98 -1.45
CA LYS A 3 -24.57 7.90 -2.07
C LYS A 3 -23.28 7.60 -1.38
N LYS A 4 -22.93 6.35 -1.33
CA LYS A 4 -21.63 5.97 -0.84
C LYS A 4 -20.56 6.54 -1.73
N LYS A 5 -19.59 7.13 -1.12
CA LYS A 5 -18.44 7.59 -1.86
C LYS A 5 -17.43 6.50 -1.93
N LYS A 6 -16.91 6.29 -3.11
CA LYS A 6 -15.81 5.38 -3.27
C LYS A 6 -14.54 6.06 -2.86
N ILE A 7 -13.72 5.33 -2.13
CA ILE A 7 -12.40 5.80 -1.75
C ILE A 7 -11.39 4.94 -2.47
N ASN A 8 -10.52 5.57 -3.21
CA ASN A 8 -9.42 4.86 -3.86
C ASN A 8 -8.22 4.92 -2.96
N ILE A 9 -7.77 3.75 -2.53
CA ILE A 9 -6.59 3.67 -1.68
C ILE A 9 -5.38 3.47 -2.58
N GLU A 10 -4.46 4.39 -2.47
CA GLU A 10 -3.21 4.33 -3.19
C GLU A 10 -2.08 4.11 -2.20
N ASN A 11 -0.90 3.91 -2.70
CA ASN A 11 0.21 3.67 -1.80
C ASN A 11 1.53 4.04 -2.45
N SER A 12 2.56 4.11 -1.62
CA SER A 12 3.91 4.37 -2.04
C SER A 12 4.81 3.15 -1.88
N VAL A 13 4.22 1.97 -1.87
CA VAL A 13 4.97 0.75 -1.58
C VAL A 13 6.12 0.56 -2.56
N ARG A 14 5.85 0.74 -3.85
CA ARG A 14 6.90 0.55 -4.86
C ARG A 14 8.06 1.51 -4.65
N LYS A 15 7.73 2.79 -4.41
CA LYS A 15 8.77 3.77 -4.20
C LYS A 15 9.57 3.46 -2.95
N LEU A 16 8.89 3.06 -1.88
CA LEU A 16 9.58 2.74 -0.63
C LEU A 16 10.46 1.52 -0.77
N ARG A 17 10.02 0.53 -1.55
CA ARG A 17 10.89 -0.63 -1.82
C ARG A 17 12.17 -0.17 -2.50
N PHE A 18 12.00 0.66 -3.52
CA PHE A 18 13.13 1.14 -4.29
C PHE A 18 14.10 1.91 -3.40
N ASP A 19 13.55 2.76 -2.55
CA ASP A 19 14.37 3.56 -1.65
C ASP A 19 15.03 2.73 -0.56
N ASN A 20 14.59 1.49 -0.39
CA ASN A 20 15.12 0.61 0.64
C ASN A 20 16.02 -0.45 -0.02
N ASN A 21 17.14 0.01 -0.57
CA ASN A 21 18.12 -0.86 -1.23
C ASN A 21 17.52 -1.65 -2.37
N GLU A 22 16.60 -1.04 -3.12
CA GLU A 22 15.97 -1.67 -4.28
C GLU A 22 15.38 -3.03 -3.91
N MET A 23 14.66 -3.05 -2.78
CA MET A 23 14.01 -4.26 -2.33
C MET A 23 13.09 -4.80 -3.42
N THR A 24 13.14 -6.11 -3.66
CA THR A 24 12.27 -6.72 -4.65
C THR A 24 10.87 -6.95 -4.09
N GLN A 25 9.92 -7.16 -4.98
CA GLN A 25 8.56 -7.51 -4.56
C GLN A 25 8.56 -8.83 -3.77
N GLN A 26 9.39 -9.78 -4.18
CA GLN A 26 9.45 -11.05 -3.47
C GLN A 26 10.02 -10.88 -2.08
N GLU A 27 11.03 -10.03 -1.94
CA GLU A 27 11.60 -9.78 -0.61
C GLU A 27 10.56 -9.18 0.32
N LEU A 28 9.80 -8.21 -0.16
CA LEU A 28 8.75 -7.62 0.66
C LEU A 28 7.69 -8.66 1.00
N ALA A 29 7.29 -9.45 0.01
CA ALA A 29 6.28 -10.50 0.23
C ALA A 29 6.71 -11.45 1.33
N ASP A 30 7.98 -11.87 1.28
CA ASP A 30 8.51 -12.77 2.29
C ASP A 30 8.52 -12.13 3.67
N LEU A 31 8.88 -10.87 3.74
CA LEU A 31 8.95 -10.18 5.03
C LEU A 31 7.59 -10.03 5.70
N VAL A 32 6.54 -9.86 4.92
CA VAL A 32 5.21 -9.64 5.50
C VAL A 32 4.31 -10.87 5.38
N GLY A 33 4.82 -11.96 4.81
CA GLY A 33 4.10 -13.23 4.85
C GLY A 33 2.99 -13.38 3.83
N VAL A 34 3.15 -12.81 2.64
CA VAL A 34 2.15 -12.97 1.58
C VAL A 34 2.85 -13.39 0.31
N SER A 35 2.08 -13.68 -0.72
CA SER A 35 2.66 -14.06 -2.00
C SER A 35 3.15 -12.81 -2.74
N ARG A 36 4.06 -13.04 -3.69
CA ARG A 36 4.52 -11.95 -4.53
C ARG A 36 3.37 -11.33 -5.31
N GLN A 37 2.42 -12.16 -5.76
CA GLN A 37 1.27 -11.64 -6.50
C GLN A 37 0.46 -10.67 -5.66
N THR A 38 0.38 -10.91 -4.36
CA THR A 38 -0.32 -9.98 -3.48
C THR A 38 0.37 -8.62 -3.48
N VAL A 39 1.70 -8.61 -3.42
CA VAL A 39 2.45 -7.35 -3.46
C VAL A 39 2.23 -6.66 -4.80
N VAL A 40 2.27 -7.41 -5.89
CA VAL A 40 2.04 -6.84 -7.22
C VAL A 40 0.66 -6.18 -7.28
N ALA A 41 -0.36 -6.86 -6.78
CA ALA A 41 -1.71 -6.33 -6.81
C ALA A 41 -1.86 -5.08 -5.95
N ILE A 42 -1.19 -5.07 -4.79
CA ILE A 42 -1.20 -3.90 -3.92
C ILE A 42 -0.60 -2.71 -4.64
N GLU A 43 0.56 -2.90 -5.25
CA GLU A 43 1.26 -1.79 -5.91
C GLU A 43 0.50 -1.25 -7.11
N LYS A 44 -0.34 -2.06 -7.72
CA LYS A 44 -1.15 -1.64 -8.85
C LYS A 44 -2.51 -1.09 -8.41
N TYR A 45 -2.73 -0.97 -7.12
CA TYR A 45 -3.98 -0.46 -6.54
C TYR A 45 -5.17 -1.36 -6.86
N LYS A 46 -4.89 -2.64 -7.12
CA LYS A 46 -5.96 -3.60 -7.44
C LYS A 46 -6.42 -4.37 -6.22
N TYR A 47 -5.67 -4.27 -5.14
CA TYR A 47 -6.00 -4.98 -3.92
C TYR A 47 -5.62 -4.08 -2.75
N THR A 48 -6.58 -3.81 -1.89
CA THR A 48 -6.35 -3.04 -0.68
C THR A 48 -6.03 -4.02 0.45
N PRO A 49 -4.86 -3.93 1.04
CA PRO A 49 -4.50 -4.89 2.10
C PRO A 49 -5.37 -4.70 3.33
N SER A 50 -5.47 -5.77 4.12
CA SER A 50 -6.08 -5.67 5.43
C SER A 50 -5.28 -4.67 6.27
N LEU A 51 -5.91 -4.18 7.33
CA LEU A 51 -5.22 -3.26 8.21
C LEU A 51 -3.97 -3.89 8.81
N GLU A 52 -4.07 -5.16 9.19
CA GLU A 52 -2.91 -5.85 9.73
C GLU A 52 -1.76 -5.89 8.73
N LEU A 53 -2.06 -6.25 7.49
CA LEU A 53 -1.03 -6.31 6.47
C LEU A 53 -0.46 -4.93 6.19
N ALA A 54 -1.31 -3.92 6.17
CA ALA A 54 -0.85 -2.55 5.95
C ALA A 54 0.12 -2.10 7.04
N PHE A 55 -0.16 -2.46 8.29
CA PHE A 55 0.76 -2.14 9.38
C PHE A 55 2.08 -2.90 9.24
N LYS A 56 2.02 -4.17 8.83
CA LYS A 56 3.24 -4.94 8.63
C LYS A 56 4.12 -4.32 7.56
N ILE A 57 3.51 -3.92 6.46
CA ILE A 57 4.26 -3.29 5.37
C ILE A 57 4.88 -1.98 5.86
N SER A 58 4.10 -1.17 6.56
CA SER A 58 4.60 0.11 7.05
C SER A 58 5.77 -0.09 8.01
N THR A 59 5.69 -1.12 8.83
CA THR A 59 6.77 -1.44 9.77
C THR A 59 8.06 -1.81 9.03
N VAL A 60 7.94 -2.55 7.93
CA VAL A 60 9.12 -2.90 7.15
C VAL A 60 9.86 -1.66 6.70
N PHE A 61 9.12 -0.62 6.33
CA PHE A 61 9.73 0.62 5.84
C PHE A 61 9.96 1.64 6.93
N ASN A 62 9.61 1.32 8.16
CA ASN A 62 9.77 2.22 9.30
C ASN A 62 9.03 3.54 9.04
N LYS A 63 7.80 3.43 8.57
CA LYS A 63 6.96 4.57 8.24
C LYS A 63 5.63 4.46 8.94
N GLU A 64 4.98 5.60 9.11
CA GLU A 64 3.60 5.58 9.58
C GLU A 64 2.70 5.05 8.47
N ILE A 65 1.61 4.41 8.86
CA ILE A 65 0.73 3.80 7.88
C ILE A 65 0.21 4.82 6.86
N GLN A 66 -0.04 6.06 7.30
CA GLN A 66 -0.54 7.08 6.38
C GLN A 66 0.51 7.54 5.38
N GLU A 67 1.78 7.30 5.66
CA GLU A 67 2.83 7.62 4.71
C GLU A 67 2.92 6.58 3.62
N VAL A 68 2.38 5.39 3.88
CA VAL A 68 2.46 4.29 2.94
C VAL A 68 1.16 4.14 2.17
N PHE A 69 0.02 4.24 2.88
CA PHE A 69 -1.30 4.06 2.28
C PHE A 69 -2.14 5.30 2.53
N TYR A 70 -2.80 5.81 1.48
CA TYR A 70 -3.57 7.06 1.59
C TYR A 70 -4.66 7.05 0.53
N SER A 71 -5.64 7.91 0.71
CA SER A 71 -6.68 8.02 -0.31
C SER A 71 -6.13 8.86 -1.45
N GLY A 72 -6.36 8.36 -2.57
CA GLY A 72 -5.94 9.07 -3.75
C GLY A 72 -6.78 10.30 -3.93
N GLN A 73 -6.66 11.26 -4.33
CA GLN A 73 -7.37 12.36 -4.26
C GLN A 73 -8.16 12.95 -4.98
N GLN A 74 -8.58 13.26 -5.01
CA GLN A 74 -9.30 13.77 -5.37
C GLN A 74 -9.65 14.88 -5.23
N GLN A 75 -9.79 15.62 -5.63
CA GLN A 75 -10.08 16.49 -5.48
C GLN A 75 -11.09 17.00 -5.35
N ASP A 76 -11.63 17.41 -5.34
CA ASP A 76 -12.54 17.80 -5.21
C ASP A 76 -13.01 18.47 -4.93
N GLU A 77 -13.19 18.76 -5.03
CA GLU A 77 -13.73 19.23 -4.84
C GLU A 77 -14.18 19.77 -4.49
N GLN A 78 -14.32 20.16 -4.47
CA GLN A 78 -14.88 20.56 -4.24
C GLN A 78 -15.23 20.89 -4.14
#